data_ecd4befbeaaec95e88c808d4b7ce252d
#
_entry.id   ecd4befbeaaec95e88c808d4b7ce252d
#
_cell.length_a   1.000
_cell.length_b   1.000
_cell.length_c   1.000
_cell.angle_alpha   90.00
_cell.angle_beta   90.00
_cell.angle_gamma   90.00
#
_symmetry.space_group_name_H-M   'P 1'
#
loop_
_entity.id
_entity.type
_entity.pdbx_description
1 polymer ?
#
loop_
_entity_poly.entity_id
_entity_poly.type
_entity_poly.pdbx_seq_one_letter_code
_entity_poly.pdbx_strand_id
1 'polypeptide(L)' 'MALDHQAIYKAYAGTVVSIDDSAGAFDASGNSVNLDQSLIDAARATLDAEAAAI' A
#
# COMPACT_ATOMS: atom_id res chain seq x y z
N MET A 1 11.31 0.17 -10.24
CA MET A 1 10.64 1.30 -9.55
C MET A 1 10.20 0.87 -8.16
N ALA A 2 10.36 1.75 -7.19
CA ALA A 2 9.91 1.45 -5.83
C ALA A 2 8.39 1.47 -5.74
N LEU A 3 7.82 0.59 -4.94
CA LEU A 3 6.40 0.57 -4.65
C LEU A 3 6.05 1.70 -3.68
N ASP A 4 4.81 2.17 -3.72
CA ASP A 4 4.32 3.18 -2.79
C ASP A 4 3.89 2.48 -1.48
N HIS A 5 4.85 2.25 -0.60
CA HIS A 5 4.63 1.47 0.63
C HIS A 5 3.54 2.09 1.51
N GLN A 6 3.55 3.40 1.71
CA GLN A 6 2.56 4.07 2.55
C GLN A 6 1.14 3.90 2.02
N ALA A 7 0.96 4.09 0.71
CA ALA A 7 -0.35 3.95 0.09
C ALA A 7 -0.83 2.50 0.13
N ILE A 8 0.08 1.54 -0.08
CA ILE A 8 -0.26 0.12 -0.02
C ILE A 8 -0.69 -0.27 1.39
N TYR A 9 0.06 0.15 2.42
CA TYR A 9 -0.32 -0.14 3.80
C TYR A 9 -1.65 0.50 4.18
N LYS A 10 -1.95 1.68 3.63
CA LYS A 10 -3.24 2.33 3.89
C LYS A 10 -4.37 1.61 3.17
N ALA A 11 -4.19 1.28 1.90
CA ALA A 11 -5.23 0.62 1.09
C ALA A 11 -5.54 -0.80 1.58
N TYR A 12 -4.53 -1.50 2.08
CA TYR A 12 -4.62 -2.89 2.50
C TYR A 12 -4.36 -3.04 4.00
N ALA A 13 -4.81 -2.07 4.80
CA ALA A 13 -4.65 -2.10 6.25
C ALA A 13 -5.23 -3.41 6.82
N GLY A 14 -4.45 -4.08 7.65
CA GLY A 14 -4.85 -5.36 8.23
C GLY A 14 -4.62 -6.58 7.32
N THR A 15 -4.27 -6.37 6.08
CA THR A 15 -4.01 -7.45 5.11
C THR A 15 -2.52 -7.56 4.80
N VAL A 16 -1.92 -6.48 4.28
CA VAL A 16 -0.51 -6.44 3.93
C VAL A 16 0.33 -6.18 5.18
N VAL A 17 1.29 -7.05 5.45
CA VAL A 17 2.20 -6.90 6.60
C VAL A 17 3.64 -6.66 6.18
N SER A 18 4.00 -6.94 4.94
CA SER A 18 5.34 -6.66 4.42
C SER A 18 5.29 -6.32 2.94
N ILE A 19 6.22 -5.49 2.49
CA ILE A 19 6.32 -5.08 1.10
C ILE A 19 7.78 -5.13 0.68
N ASP A 20 8.02 -5.73 -0.49
CA ASP A 20 9.33 -5.75 -1.13
C ASP A 20 9.20 -5.12 -2.51
N ASP A 21 10.06 -4.16 -2.83
CA ASP A 21 10.00 -3.42 -4.09
C ASP A 21 10.15 -4.33 -5.32
N SER A 22 10.79 -5.47 -5.15
CA SER A 22 10.99 -6.44 -6.25
C SER A 22 9.94 -7.55 -6.26
N ALA A 23 9.54 -8.03 -5.07
CA ALA A 23 8.66 -9.20 -4.94
C ALA A 23 7.18 -8.86 -4.76
N GLY A 24 6.88 -7.64 -4.30
CA GLY A 24 5.51 -7.20 -4.07
C GLY A 24 5.10 -7.23 -2.60
N ALA A 25 3.81 -7.33 -2.34
CA ALA A 25 3.25 -7.28 -0.99
C ALA A 25 2.86 -8.67 -0.51
N PHE A 26 2.95 -8.89 0.79
CA PHE A 26 2.66 -10.18 1.41
C PHE A 26 1.80 -10.00 2.66
N ASP A 27 0.95 -10.98 2.93
CA ASP A 27 0.12 -11.01 4.12
C ASP A 27 0.84 -11.69 5.30
N ALA A 28 0.15 -11.79 6.44
CA ALA A 28 0.72 -12.38 7.66
C ALA A 28 1.06 -13.87 7.50
N SER A 29 0.44 -14.55 6.54
CA SER A 29 0.71 -15.95 6.24
C SER A 29 1.87 -16.12 5.25
N GLY A 30 2.40 -15.03 4.71
CA GLY A 30 3.47 -15.05 3.73
C GLY A 30 2.98 -15.23 2.29
N ASN A 31 1.68 -15.14 2.07
CA ASN A 31 1.10 -15.23 0.74
C ASN A 31 1.16 -13.89 0.03
N SER A 32 1.37 -13.93 -1.29
CA SER A 32 1.38 -12.74 -2.12
C SER A 32 -0.02 -12.11 -2.17
N VAL A 33 -0.07 -10.79 -2.03
CA VAL A 33 -1.31 -10.01 -2.10
C VAL A 33 -1.38 -9.30 -3.44
N ASN A 34 -2.49 -9.49 -4.17
CA ASN A 34 -2.70 -8.76 -5.42
C ASN A 34 -2.94 -7.28 -5.14
N LEU A 35 -2.15 -6.43 -5.76
CA LEU A 35 -2.26 -4.98 -5.60
C LEU A 35 -3.10 -4.39 -6.74
N ASP A 36 -4.11 -3.60 -6.37
CA ASP A 36 -4.94 -2.86 -7.32
C ASP A 36 -4.44 -1.42 -7.36
N GLN A 37 -3.94 -0.99 -8.50
CA GLN A 37 -3.37 0.35 -8.64
C GLN A 37 -4.40 1.44 -8.37
N SER A 38 -5.67 1.21 -8.70
CA SER A 38 -6.74 2.18 -8.41
C SER A 38 -6.90 2.42 -6.91
N LEU A 39 -6.82 1.37 -6.11
CA LEU A 39 -6.91 1.48 -4.65
C LEU A 39 -5.67 2.18 -4.09
N ILE A 40 -4.51 1.88 -4.64
CA ILE A 40 -3.25 2.50 -4.22
C ILE A 40 -3.27 3.99 -4.54
N ASP A 41 -3.73 4.36 -5.73
CA ASP A 41 -3.84 5.76 -6.14
C ASP A 41 -4.81 6.52 -5.24
N ALA A 42 -5.95 5.93 -4.91
CA ALA A 42 -6.93 6.53 -3.99
C ALA A 42 -6.35 6.70 -2.58
N ALA A 43 -5.59 5.72 -2.11
CA ALA A 43 -4.92 5.80 -0.81
C ALA A 43 -3.84 6.89 -0.80
N ARG A 44 -3.08 7.04 -1.89
CA ARG A 44 -2.09 8.10 -2.02
C ARG A 44 -2.74 9.47 -1.99
N ALA A 45 -3.86 9.65 -2.69
CA ALA A 45 -4.60 10.91 -2.67
C ALA A 45 -5.09 11.25 -1.26
N THR A 46 -5.56 10.25 -0.51
CA THR A 46 -6.00 10.43 0.87
C THR A 46 -4.84 10.83 1.78
N LEU A 47 -3.70 10.15 1.66
CA LEU A 47 -2.50 10.47 2.44
C LEU A 47 -2.01 11.89 2.17
N ASP A 48 -2.00 12.30 0.91
CA ASP A 48 -1.57 13.63 0.53
C ASP A 48 -2.53 14.70 1.07
N ALA A 49 -3.83 14.43 1.05
CA ALA A 49 -4.84 15.33 1.61
C ALA A 49 -4.69 15.44 3.14
N GLU A 50 -4.43 14.33 3.82
CA GLU A 50 -4.19 14.34 5.27
C GLU A 50 -2.94 15.12 5.62
N ALA A 51 -1.86 14.95 4.85
CA ALA A 51 -0.62 15.69 5.05
C ALA A 51 -0.81 17.19 4.81
N ALA A 52 -1.64 17.57 3.84
CA ALA A 52 -1.90 18.96 3.49
C ALA A 52 -2.88 19.67 4.46
N ALA A 53 -3.57 18.90 5.29
CA ALA A 53 -4.60 19.43 6.19
C ALA A 53 -4.03 20.05 7.48
N ILE A 54 -2.74 20.03 7.68
CA ILE A 54 -2.10 20.55 8.89
C ILE A 54 -1.89 22.06 8.76
#